data_8fc9adeefff9e1d52a8a13f11609b5a4
#
_entry.id   8fc9adeefff9e1d52a8a13f11609b5a4
#
_cell.length_a   1.000
_cell.length_b   1.000
_cell.length_c   1.000
_cell.angle_alpha   90.00
_cell.angle_beta   90.00
_cell.angle_gamma   90.00
#
_symmetry.space_group_name_H-M   'P 1'
#
loop_
_entity.id
_entity.type
_entity.pdbx_description
1 polymer ?
#
loop_
_entity_poly.entity_id
_entity_poly.type
_entity_poly.pdbx_seq_one_letter_code
_entity_poly.pdbx_strand_id
1 'polypeptide(L)'
;ATGGGAAAVAVGVAKVVGSVAVSTAVSAGVGYLENGKQGAIDGACNGFMFGSLSACGGAALKYANVHAATTGSPNSMGKAGERMAGIDPSAKRAIRINGRVRIPDELTQTTLKEVKNVKYISNTLQLRDFADYAKITGRTLELWVRPTTKIAKTVIDAGWNIRYLW
;
A
#
# COMPACT_ATOMS: atom_id res chain seq x y z
N ALA A 1 20.08 42.40 -7.50
CA ALA A 1 20.65 41.09 -7.27
C ALA A 1 19.55 40.10 -6.92
N THR A 2 18.87 39.49 -7.90
CA THR A 2 17.79 38.50 -7.68
C THR A 2 17.84 37.31 -8.64
N GLY A 3 19.02 36.98 -9.20
CA GLY A 3 19.18 35.88 -10.17
C GLY A 3 19.51 34.51 -9.59
N GLY A 4 19.84 34.38 -8.28
CA GLY A 4 20.31 33.12 -7.72
C GLY A 4 19.24 32.09 -7.35
N GLY A 5 18.03 32.55 -7.03
CA GLY A 5 16.96 31.66 -6.53
C GLY A 5 16.35 30.78 -7.61
N ALA A 6 16.09 31.31 -8.80
CA ALA A 6 15.44 30.56 -9.88
C ALA A 6 16.34 29.48 -10.46
N ALA A 7 17.66 29.73 -10.60
CA ALA A 7 18.60 28.74 -11.09
C ALA A 7 18.79 27.57 -10.10
N ALA A 8 18.84 27.85 -8.79
CA ALA A 8 18.96 26.81 -7.76
C ALA A 8 17.70 25.91 -7.72
N VAL A 9 16.52 26.46 -7.87
CA VAL A 9 15.26 25.71 -7.96
C VAL A 9 15.22 24.84 -9.21
N ALA A 10 15.60 25.39 -10.38
CA ALA A 10 15.63 24.64 -11.63
C ALA A 10 16.60 23.45 -11.61
N VAL A 11 17.80 23.60 -11.04
CA VAL A 11 18.77 22.52 -10.87
C VAL A 11 18.26 21.48 -9.87
N GLY A 12 17.60 21.90 -8.79
CA GLY A 12 16.98 21.00 -7.82
C GLY A 12 15.90 20.13 -8.47
N VAL A 13 14.99 20.74 -9.22
CA VAL A 13 13.92 20.02 -9.94
C VAL A 13 14.49 19.05 -10.98
N ALA A 14 15.48 19.45 -11.77
CA ALA A 14 16.09 18.59 -12.78
C ALA A 14 16.77 17.35 -12.16
N LYS A 15 17.45 17.49 -11.02
CA LYS A 15 18.04 16.36 -10.28
C LYS A 15 16.97 15.41 -9.75
N VAL A 16 15.88 15.93 -9.19
CA VAL A 16 14.76 15.13 -8.70
C VAL A 16 14.11 14.33 -9.82
N VAL A 17 13.75 14.98 -10.92
CA VAL A 17 13.12 14.32 -12.07
C VAL A 17 14.06 13.27 -12.67
N GLY A 18 15.34 13.55 -12.77
CA GLY A 18 16.34 12.60 -13.28
C GLY A 18 16.47 11.34 -12.41
N SER A 19 16.54 11.49 -11.08
CA SER A 19 16.68 10.34 -10.17
C SER A 19 15.42 9.47 -10.14
N VAL A 20 14.24 10.07 -10.18
CA VAL A 20 12.96 9.35 -10.25
C VAL A 20 12.84 8.58 -11.57
N ALA A 21 13.17 9.20 -12.71
CA ALA A 21 13.10 8.56 -14.02
C ALA A 21 14.03 7.35 -14.14
N VAL A 22 15.28 7.48 -13.67
CA VAL A 22 16.24 6.37 -13.68
C VAL A 22 15.79 5.22 -12.77
N SER A 23 15.38 5.53 -11.54
CA SER A 23 14.89 4.52 -10.59
C SER A 23 13.67 3.78 -11.15
N THR A 24 12.73 4.49 -11.75
CA THR A 24 11.54 3.91 -12.37
C THR A 24 11.89 2.99 -13.54
N ALA A 25 12.80 3.42 -14.44
CA ALA A 25 13.20 2.63 -15.60
C ALA A 25 13.94 1.35 -15.21
N VAL A 26 14.88 1.42 -14.25
CA VAL A 26 15.63 0.26 -13.76
C VAL A 26 14.69 -0.74 -13.11
N SER A 27 13.81 -0.30 -12.21
CA SER A 27 12.86 -1.18 -11.51
C SER A 27 11.82 -1.79 -12.46
N ALA A 28 11.40 -1.07 -13.49
CA ALA A 28 10.52 -1.61 -14.53
C ALA A 28 11.24 -2.69 -15.37
N GLY A 29 12.50 -2.48 -15.70
CA GLY A 29 13.31 -3.46 -16.44
C GLY A 29 13.49 -4.76 -15.65
N VAL A 30 13.88 -4.68 -14.38
CA VAL A 30 13.99 -5.85 -13.50
C VAL A 30 12.65 -6.56 -13.38
N GLY A 31 11.57 -5.85 -13.10
CA GLY A 31 10.24 -6.43 -13.00
C GLY A 31 9.76 -7.11 -14.27
N TYR A 32 10.10 -6.57 -15.46
CA TYR A 32 9.79 -7.21 -16.74
C TYR A 32 10.50 -8.56 -16.90
N LEU A 33 11.75 -8.67 -16.48
CA LEU A 33 12.52 -9.92 -16.52
C LEU A 33 11.92 -10.99 -15.58
N GLU A 34 11.35 -10.57 -14.46
CA GLU A 34 10.77 -11.49 -13.47
C GLU A 34 9.36 -11.95 -13.83
N ASN A 35 8.49 -11.05 -14.30
CA ASN A 35 7.05 -11.29 -14.46
C ASN A 35 6.44 -10.66 -15.74
N GLY A 36 7.25 -10.43 -16.78
CA GLY A 36 6.80 -9.86 -18.04
C GLY A 36 6.15 -8.48 -17.88
N LYS A 37 5.11 -8.20 -18.66
CA LYS A 37 4.45 -6.86 -18.65
C LYS A 37 3.92 -6.46 -17.28
N GLN A 38 3.37 -7.38 -16.49
CA GLN A 38 2.87 -7.08 -15.16
C GLN A 38 4.00 -6.72 -14.20
N GLY A 39 5.10 -7.46 -14.24
CA GLY A 39 6.29 -7.13 -13.45
C GLY A 39 6.90 -5.80 -13.83
N ALA A 40 6.88 -5.42 -15.12
CA ALA A 40 7.32 -4.09 -15.54
C ALA A 40 6.50 -2.96 -14.92
N ILE A 41 5.17 -3.11 -14.88
CA ILE A 41 4.27 -2.13 -14.26
C ILE A 41 4.53 -2.03 -12.75
N ASP A 42 4.62 -3.17 -12.08
CA ASP A 42 4.89 -3.23 -10.63
C ASP A 42 6.28 -2.66 -10.29
N GLY A 43 7.27 -2.97 -11.11
CA GLY A 43 8.62 -2.43 -11.00
C GLY A 43 8.67 -0.92 -11.23
N ALA A 44 7.98 -0.41 -12.25
CA ALA A 44 7.89 1.02 -12.51
C ALA A 44 7.25 1.78 -11.31
N CYS A 45 6.16 1.26 -10.76
CA CYS A 45 5.52 1.85 -9.59
C CYS A 45 6.46 1.87 -8.37
N ASN A 46 7.19 0.78 -8.13
CA ASN A 46 8.17 0.70 -7.05
C ASN A 46 9.34 1.68 -7.27
N GLY A 47 9.90 1.72 -8.49
CA GLY A 47 11.01 2.61 -8.82
C GLY A 47 10.64 4.09 -8.71
N PHE A 48 9.44 4.47 -9.11
CA PHE A 48 8.92 5.82 -8.92
C PHE A 48 8.85 6.21 -7.44
N MET A 49 8.36 5.31 -6.58
CA MET A 49 8.27 5.57 -5.14
C MET A 49 9.63 5.73 -4.47
N PHE A 50 10.58 4.82 -4.75
CA PHE A 50 11.92 4.91 -4.17
C PHE A 50 12.72 6.10 -4.73
N GLY A 51 12.57 6.41 -6.01
CA GLY A 51 13.20 7.57 -6.63
C GLY A 51 12.71 8.89 -6.02
N SER A 52 11.42 9.02 -5.73
CA SER A 52 10.85 10.21 -5.09
C SER A 52 11.27 10.36 -3.62
N LEU A 53 11.48 9.25 -2.91
CA LEU A 53 11.96 9.26 -1.52
C LEU A 53 13.35 9.88 -1.39
N SER A 54 14.26 9.53 -2.29
CA SER A 54 15.63 10.06 -2.25
C SER A 54 15.73 11.52 -2.65
N ALA A 55 14.69 12.06 -3.33
CA ALA A 55 14.77 13.35 -3.98
C ALA A 55 14.07 14.51 -3.24
N CYS A 56 12.98 14.27 -2.50
CA CYS A 56 12.09 15.34 -2.04
C CYS A 56 11.58 15.23 -0.58
N GLY A 57 11.97 14.22 0.19
CA GLY A 57 11.49 14.03 1.56
C GLY A 57 10.02 13.59 1.67
N GLY A 58 9.46 13.63 2.87
CA GLY A 58 8.21 12.96 3.22
C GLY A 58 6.94 13.34 2.42
N ALA A 59 6.83 14.58 1.93
CA ALA A 59 5.66 15.03 1.16
C ALA A 59 5.56 14.37 -0.21
N ALA A 60 6.69 14.22 -0.91
CA ALA A 60 6.75 13.55 -2.21
C ALA A 60 6.50 12.05 -2.08
N LEU A 61 6.97 11.43 -1.00
CA LEU A 61 6.68 10.03 -0.70
C LEU A 61 5.19 9.80 -0.49
N LYS A 62 4.53 10.67 0.28
CA LYS A 62 3.08 10.59 0.48
C LYS A 62 2.33 10.70 -0.84
N TYR A 63 2.68 11.67 -1.69
CA TYR A 63 2.07 11.84 -3.01
C TYR A 63 2.28 10.62 -3.91
N ALA A 64 3.51 10.10 -3.98
CA ALA A 64 3.84 8.93 -4.78
C ALA A 64 3.07 7.67 -4.34
N ASN A 65 2.96 7.46 -3.03
CA ASN A 65 2.19 6.34 -2.48
C ASN A 65 0.70 6.46 -2.78
N VAL A 66 0.11 7.65 -2.63
CA VAL A 66 -1.30 7.89 -2.99
C VAL A 66 -1.52 7.66 -4.47
N HIS A 67 -0.64 8.17 -5.35
CA HIS A 67 -0.75 7.98 -6.78
C HIS A 67 -0.65 6.49 -7.15
N ALA A 68 0.34 5.77 -6.66
CA ALA A 68 0.47 4.33 -6.89
C ALA A 68 -0.72 3.52 -6.35
N ALA A 69 -1.28 3.96 -5.21
CA ALA A 69 -2.46 3.34 -4.62
C ALA A 69 -3.76 3.57 -5.40
N THR A 70 -3.80 4.56 -6.32
CA THR A 70 -5.01 4.91 -7.06
C THR A 70 -4.97 4.62 -8.55
N THR A 71 -3.79 4.52 -9.16
CA THR A 71 -3.60 4.43 -10.62
C THR A 71 -2.80 3.22 -11.10
N GLY A 72 -2.20 2.47 -10.19
CA GLY A 72 -1.41 1.28 -10.53
C GLY A 72 -2.26 0.04 -10.89
N SER A 73 -1.58 -1.04 -11.21
CA SER A 73 -2.21 -2.36 -11.33
C SER A 73 -2.80 -2.82 -9.99
N PRO A 74 -3.77 -3.75 -9.96
CA PRO A 74 -4.35 -4.25 -8.71
C PRO A 74 -3.29 -4.71 -7.69
N ASN A 75 -2.22 -5.37 -8.15
CA ASN A 75 -1.14 -5.83 -7.30
C ASN A 75 -0.29 -4.66 -6.74
N SER A 76 0.10 -3.71 -7.60
CA SER A 76 0.85 -2.53 -7.15
C SER A 76 0.02 -1.63 -6.24
N MET A 77 -1.27 -1.50 -6.51
CA MET A 77 -2.21 -0.78 -5.63
C MET A 77 -2.32 -1.43 -4.25
N GLY A 78 -2.38 -2.78 -4.20
CA GLY A 78 -2.39 -3.53 -2.94
C GLY A 78 -1.11 -3.28 -2.14
N LYS A 79 0.05 -3.50 -2.74
CA LYS A 79 1.36 -3.25 -2.11
C LYS A 79 1.55 -1.80 -1.65
N ALA A 80 1.07 -0.83 -2.42
CA ALA A 80 1.10 0.58 -2.01
C ALA A 80 0.23 0.83 -0.77
N GLY A 81 -0.96 0.26 -0.72
CA GLY A 81 -1.83 0.31 0.44
C GLY A 81 -1.19 -0.31 1.69
N GLU A 82 -0.57 -1.49 1.56
CA GLU A 82 0.15 -2.14 2.66
C GLU A 82 1.29 -1.25 3.20
N ARG A 83 2.09 -0.63 2.32
CA ARG A 83 3.15 0.30 2.75
C ARG A 83 2.60 1.52 3.47
N MET A 84 1.49 2.08 2.98
CA MET A 84 0.84 3.24 3.62
C MET A 84 0.26 2.89 4.99
N ALA A 85 -0.22 1.67 5.16
CA ALA A 85 -0.68 1.15 6.44
C ALA A 85 0.48 0.75 7.38
N GLY A 86 1.73 0.89 6.95
CA GLY A 86 2.91 0.50 7.73
C GLY A 86 3.02 -1.00 7.96
N ILE A 87 2.51 -1.82 7.02
CA ILE A 87 2.59 -3.27 7.12
C ILE A 87 4.04 -3.73 6.99
N ASP A 88 4.51 -4.49 7.95
CA ASP A 88 5.75 -5.26 7.84
C ASP A 88 5.46 -6.58 7.11
N PRO A 89 6.04 -6.81 5.91
CA PRO A 89 5.83 -8.07 5.18
C PRO A 89 6.23 -9.32 5.99
N SER A 90 7.18 -9.19 6.93
CA SER A 90 7.60 -10.29 7.79
C SER A 90 6.58 -10.63 8.88
N ALA A 91 5.61 -9.77 9.15
CA ALA A 91 4.54 -9.98 10.11
C ALA A 91 3.35 -10.79 9.56
N LYS A 92 3.34 -11.11 8.26
CA LYS A 92 2.32 -11.99 7.65
C LYS A 92 2.44 -13.39 8.22
N ARG A 93 1.36 -13.91 8.76
CA ARG A 93 1.29 -15.26 9.36
C ARG A 93 0.06 -15.99 8.88
N ALA A 94 0.21 -17.25 8.49
CA ALA A 94 -0.92 -18.10 8.16
C ALA A 94 -1.69 -18.46 9.44
N ILE A 95 -2.99 -18.32 9.40
CA ILE A 95 -3.93 -18.78 10.42
C ILE A 95 -4.85 -19.85 9.84
N ARG A 96 -5.35 -20.74 10.70
CA ARG A 96 -6.37 -21.72 10.30
C ARG A 96 -7.67 -21.40 11.05
N ILE A 97 -8.73 -21.16 10.32
CA ILE A 97 -10.05 -20.82 10.85
C ILE A 97 -11.15 -21.40 9.96
N ASN A 98 -12.20 -21.96 10.54
CA ASN A 98 -13.35 -22.55 9.83
C ASN A 98 -12.93 -23.55 8.73
N GLY A 99 -11.90 -24.36 8.98
CA GLY A 99 -11.34 -25.33 8.02
C GLY A 99 -10.52 -24.72 6.88
N ARG A 100 -10.28 -23.40 6.88
CA ARG A 100 -9.56 -22.68 5.82
C ARG A 100 -8.26 -22.07 6.33
N VAL A 101 -7.27 -21.98 5.45
CA VAL A 101 -6.05 -21.21 5.70
C VAL A 101 -6.26 -19.78 5.19
N ARG A 102 -5.91 -18.81 6.03
CA ARG A 102 -5.95 -17.37 5.73
C ARG A 102 -4.63 -16.73 6.11
N ILE A 103 -4.25 -15.67 5.40
CA ILE A 103 -3.05 -14.89 5.70
C ILE A 103 -3.49 -13.43 5.77
N PRO A 104 -3.66 -12.87 6.99
CA PRO A 104 -3.89 -11.43 7.15
C PRO A 104 -2.64 -10.65 6.76
N ASP A 105 -2.81 -9.38 6.42
CA ASP A 105 -1.67 -8.53 6.05
C ASP A 105 -0.71 -8.32 7.22
N GLU A 106 -1.24 -8.25 8.44
CA GLU A 106 -0.42 -8.23 9.66
C GLU A 106 -1.15 -8.96 10.79
N LEU A 107 -0.41 -9.77 11.53
CA LEU A 107 -0.89 -10.46 12.73
C LEU A 107 0.07 -10.26 13.88
N THR A 108 -0.37 -9.52 14.90
CA THR A 108 0.34 -9.34 16.16
C THR A 108 -0.32 -10.13 17.30
N GLN A 109 0.20 -10.01 18.52
CA GLN A 109 -0.44 -10.61 19.69
C GLN A 109 -1.82 -10.02 20.00
N THR A 110 -2.03 -8.72 19.69
CA THR A 110 -3.24 -7.98 20.06
C THR A 110 -4.11 -7.56 18.87
N THR A 111 -3.58 -7.60 17.65
CA THR A 111 -4.24 -7.02 16.48
C THR A 111 -4.15 -7.94 15.27
N LEU A 112 -5.24 -8.01 14.51
CA LEU A 112 -5.29 -8.53 13.15
C LEU A 112 -5.60 -7.35 12.22
N LYS A 113 -4.69 -7.09 11.28
CA LYS A 113 -4.82 -5.98 10.34
C LYS A 113 -4.97 -6.50 8.91
N GLU A 114 -5.91 -5.92 8.19
CA GLU A 114 -6.16 -6.18 6.76
C GLU A 114 -6.21 -4.86 6.01
N VAL A 115 -5.61 -4.80 4.83
CA VAL A 115 -5.58 -3.63 3.96
C VAL A 115 -6.40 -3.90 2.70
N LYS A 116 -7.34 -3.02 2.40
CA LYS A 116 -8.19 -3.12 1.21
C LYS A 116 -8.18 -1.82 0.43
N ASN A 117 -7.38 -1.78 -0.63
CA ASN A 117 -7.29 -0.63 -1.51
C ASN A 117 -8.28 -0.74 -2.69
N VAL A 118 -9.57 -0.75 -2.39
CA VAL A 118 -10.68 -0.96 -3.35
C VAL A 118 -11.75 0.12 -3.21
N LYS A 119 -12.64 0.26 -4.21
CA LYS A 119 -13.72 1.26 -4.19
C LYS A 119 -14.88 0.84 -3.27
N TYR A 120 -15.12 -0.46 -3.08
CA TYR A 120 -16.21 -0.99 -2.28
C TYR A 120 -15.77 -2.26 -1.55
N ILE A 121 -16.19 -2.40 -0.30
CA ILE A 121 -15.95 -3.58 0.55
C ILE A 121 -17.28 -4.15 1.01
N SER A 122 -17.52 -5.41 0.69
CA SER A 122 -18.57 -6.24 1.28
C SER A 122 -17.99 -7.15 2.36
N ASN A 123 -18.84 -7.72 3.22
CA ASN A 123 -18.42 -8.69 4.23
C ASN A 123 -18.13 -10.06 3.60
N THR A 124 -16.99 -10.16 2.94
CA THR A 124 -16.53 -11.37 2.25
C THR A 124 -16.29 -12.52 3.23
N LEU A 125 -16.20 -13.74 2.70
CA LEU A 125 -15.85 -14.91 3.50
C LEU A 125 -14.49 -14.74 4.23
N GLN A 126 -13.52 -14.10 3.57
CA GLN A 126 -12.22 -13.81 4.18
C GLN A 126 -12.37 -12.88 5.40
N LEU A 127 -13.12 -11.79 5.27
CA LEU A 127 -13.32 -10.85 6.38
C LEU A 127 -14.11 -11.49 7.54
N ARG A 128 -15.06 -12.36 7.23
CA ARG A 128 -15.77 -13.15 8.27
C ARG A 128 -14.85 -14.11 9.01
N ASP A 129 -14.01 -14.85 8.26
CA ASP A 129 -13.02 -15.74 8.87
C ASP A 129 -12.07 -14.98 9.81
N PHE A 130 -11.61 -13.79 9.40
CA PHE A 130 -10.77 -12.94 10.24
C PHE A 130 -11.52 -12.44 11.49
N ALA A 131 -12.79 -12.08 11.34
CA ALA A 131 -13.62 -11.64 12.48
C ALA A 131 -13.82 -12.78 13.49
N ASP A 132 -14.11 -14.00 13.01
CA ASP A 132 -14.22 -15.17 13.86
C ASP A 132 -12.90 -15.48 14.58
N TYR A 133 -11.78 -15.43 13.86
CA TYR A 133 -10.46 -15.64 14.44
C TYR A 133 -10.13 -14.61 15.53
N ALA A 134 -10.37 -13.34 15.25
CA ALA A 134 -10.10 -12.26 16.20
C ALA A 134 -10.96 -12.41 17.47
N LYS A 135 -12.23 -12.77 17.30
CA LYS A 135 -13.16 -13.04 18.43
C LYS A 135 -12.66 -14.19 19.33
N ILE A 136 -12.21 -15.29 18.73
CA ILE A 136 -11.71 -16.46 19.47
C ILE A 136 -10.40 -16.14 20.21
N THR A 137 -9.55 -15.31 19.61
CA THR A 137 -8.21 -15.01 20.12
C THR A 137 -8.10 -13.70 20.90
N GLY A 138 -9.20 -12.95 21.04
CA GLY A 138 -9.24 -11.68 21.77
C GLY A 138 -8.49 -10.54 21.05
N ARG A 139 -8.29 -10.63 19.72
CA ARG A 139 -7.58 -9.61 18.94
C ARG A 139 -8.51 -8.51 18.47
N THR A 140 -7.96 -7.31 18.38
CA THR A 140 -8.61 -6.18 17.73
C THR A 140 -8.52 -6.33 16.21
N LEU A 141 -9.62 -6.07 15.51
CA LEU A 141 -9.69 -6.04 14.06
C LEU A 141 -9.43 -4.63 13.54
N GLU A 142 -8.49 -4.47 12.62
CA GLU A 142 -8.27 -3.21 11.91
C GLU A 142 -8.38 -3.41 10.40
N LEU A 143 -9.25 -2.65 9.76
CA LEU A 143 -9.42 -2.62 8.31
C LEU A 143 -8.96 -1.27 7.78
N TRP A 144 -7.83 -1.28 7.06
CA TRP A 144 -7.22 -0.10 6.47
C TRP A 144 -7.69 0.08 5.04
N VAL A 145 -8.29 1.24 4.76
CA VAL A 145 -8.97 1.54 3.49
C VAL A 145 -8.64 2.94 3.00
N ARG A 146 -8.86 3.22 1.71
CA ARG A 146 -8.84 4.62 1.24
C ARG A 146 -10.03 5.40 1.79
N PRO A 147 -9.90 6.74 1.97
CA PRO A 147 -11.01 7.60 2.43
C PRO A 147 -12.27 7.53 1.56
N THR A 148 -12.10 7.20 0.26
CA THR A 148 -13.20 7.12 -0.71
C THR A 148 -13.86 5.74 -0.80
N THR A 149 -13.37 4.74 -0.03
CA THR A 149 -13.92 3.38 -0.03
C THR A 149 -15.31 3.36 0.61
N LYS A 150 -16.29 2.81 -0.11
CA LYS A 150 -17.62 2.53 0.45
C LYS A 150 -17.57 1.19 1.19
N ILE A 151 -18.03 1.17 2.43
CA ILE A 151 -17.97 -0.01 3.31
C ILE A 151 -19.41 -0.46 3.60
N ALA A 152 -19.70 -1.73 3.36
CA ALA A 152 -20.99 -2.29 3.72
C ALA A 152 -21.19 -2.29 5.25
N LYS A 153 -22.41 -1.99 5.70
CA LYS A 153 -22.76 -1.98 7.12
C LYS A 153 -22.39 -3.30 7.82
N THR A 154 -22.55 -4.42 7.16
CA THR A 154 -22.22 -5.76 7.67
C THR A 154 -20.74 -5.95 8.02
N VAL A 155 -19.83 -5.15 7.46
CA VAL A 155 -18.40 -5.14 7.84
C VAL A 155 -18.22 -4.39 9.16
N ILE A 156 -18.89 -3.26 9.31
CA ILE A 156 -18.87 -2.47 10.55
C ILE A 156 -19.48 -3.28 11.69
N ASP A 157 -20.63 -3.88 11.45
CA ASP A 157 -21.35 -4.72 12.43
C ASP A 157 -20.54 -5.96 12.87
N ALA A 158 -19.60 -6.42 12.03
CA ALA A 158 -18.67 -7.52 12.37
C ALA A 158 -17.52 -7.08 13.29
N GLY A 159 -17.47 -5.82 13.73
CA GLY A 159 -16.51 -5.33 14.70
C GLY A 159 -15.19 -4.83 14.10
N TRP A 160 -15.14 -4.53 12.81
CA TRP A 160 -13.97 -3.95 12.17
C TRP A 160 -13.78 -2.48 12.56
N ASN A 161 -12.62 -2.13 13.11
CA ASN A 161 -12.18 -0.75 13.29
C ASN A 161 -11.64 -0.22 11.97
N ILE A 162 -12.31 0.76 11.40
CA ILE A 162 -11.93 1.34 10.12
C ILE A 162 -10.81 2.36 10.31
N ARG A 163 -9.74 2.21 9.55
CA ARG A 163 -8.60 3.13 9.48
C ARG A 163 -8.42 3.63 8.05
N TYR A 164 -7.90 4.83 7.89
CA TYR A 164 -7.69 5.42 6.57
C TYR A 164 -6.21 5.47 6.23
N LEU A 165 -5.91 5.16 4.96
CA LEU A 165 -4.55 5.07 4.45
C LEU A 165 -3.85 6.44 4.30
N TRP A 166 -4.60 7.53 4.18
CA TRP A 166 -4.10 8.92 4.06
C TRP A 166 -5.10 9.96 4.55
#